data_357244e6623317a498d2b0bec1881504
#
_entry.id   357244e6623317a498d2b0bec1881504
#
_cell.length_a   1.000
_cell.length_b   1.000
_cell.length_c   1.000
_cell.angle_alpha   90.00
_cell.angle_beta   90.00
_cell.angle_gamma   90.00
#
_symmetry.space_group_name_H-M   'P 1'
#
loop_
_entity.id
_entity.type
_entity.pdbx_description
1 polymer ?
#
loop_
_entity_poly.entity_id
_entity_poly.type
_entity_poly.pdbx_seq_one_letter_code
_entity_poly.pdbx_strand_id
1 'polypeptide(L)'
;MNTTMHASAAAVAVVTGASAGVGRATAIEFARHGWRVALLARGDAGLDGARRDVEQAGGQALALEVDVADADAVEAAAARVEAEWGPIDVWVNDAMATIFAPALDIPPQDFRRATEVTYLGAVWGTLAALRRMQPRDRGTIVQVGSALAYRSIPLQAPYCGAKSALRGFTDSLRCELRHAGSRVHLTMVQLSAFNTPQFGWGRTTLHRRPRPMGRIFQPEVAARGVYFAATHRRRELWVGWPAVQAIVGQRLVPGWLDRWLGRTAWDGQHTDEPLPATRRDNLYAAVDRGAGTDHGAHGRFDALAHAGSTQLWATMHRGTMLMAAAGLLALWAAARRMR
;
A
#
# COMPACT_ATOMS: atom_id res chain seq x y z
N MET A 1 -40.74 -4.43 26.96
CA MET A 1 -40.26 -3.68 25.82
C MET A 1 -38.85 -4.13 25.52
N ASN A 2 -38.69 -5.09 24.59
CA ASN A 2 -37.37 -5.54 24.14
C ASN A 2 -36.80 -4.50 23.17
N THR A 3 -35.85 -3.71 23.63
CA THR A 3 -35.04 -2.85 22.79
C THR A 3 -34.04 -3.76 22.09
N THR A 4 -34.36 -4.22 20.86
CA THR A 4 -33.42 -4.85 19.95
C THR A 4 -32.34 -3.81 19.68
N MET A 5 -31.17 -3.93 20.31
CA MET A 5 -29.95 -3.24 19.88
C MET A 5 -29.69 -3.66 18.44
N HIS A 6 -29.98 -2.79 17.47
CA HIS A 6 -29.45 -2.95 16.13
C HIS A 6 -27.92 -2.90 16.25
N ALA A 7 -27.28 -4.07 16.15
CA ALA A 7 -25.85 -4.13 15.97
C ALA A 7 -25.53 -3.27 14.75
N SER A 8 -24.74 -2.23 14.92
CA SER A 8 -24.24 -1.42 13.80
C SER A 8 -23.61 -2.38 12.80
N ALA A 9 -24.07 -2.35 11.55
CA ALA A 9 -23.49 -3.19 10.52
C ALA A 9 -21.97 -2.98 10.47
N ALA A 10 -21.21 -4.08 10.36
CA ALA A 10 -19.76 -4.00 10.28
C ALA A 10 -19.33 -3.14 9.08
N ALA A 11 -18.35 -2.28 9.27
CA ALA A 11 -17.83 -1.41 8.23
C ALA A 11 -17.21 -2.20 7.08
N VAL A 12 -17.27 -1.66 5.87
CA VAL A 12 -16.86 -2.34 4.62
C VAL A 12 -15.58 -1.71 4.08
N ALA A 13 -14.54 -2.54 3.91
CA ALA A 13 -13.30 -2.16 3.24
C ALA A 13 -13.11 -2.93 1.94
N VAL A 14 -12.61 -2.26 0.91
CA VAL A 14 -12.14 -2.89 -0.34
C VAL A 14 -10.63 -2.76 -0.40
N VAL A 15 -9.93 -3.86 -0.68
CA VAL A 15 -8.46 -3.88 -0.83
C VAL A 15 -8.10 -4.47 -2.18
N THR A 16 -7.44 -3.68 -3.04
CA THR A 16 -6.88 -4.19 -4.30
C THR A 16 -5.48 -4.76 -4.09
N GLY A 17 -5.10 -5.79 -4.85
CA GLY A 17 -3.84 -6.51 -4.64
C GLY A 17 -3.83 -7.37 -3.37
N ALA A 18 -5.02 -7.81 -2.94
CA ALA A 18 -5.23 -8.47 -1.65
C ALA A 18 -4.75 -9.92 -1.57
N SER A 19 -4.36 -10.55 -2.69
CA SER A 19 -3.93 -11.96 -2.68
C SER A 19 -2.58 -12.18 -1.97
N ALA A 20 -1.73 -11.15 -1.87
CA ALA A 20 -0.39 -11.31 -1.32
C ALA A 20 0.17 -10.00 -0.72
N GLY A 21 1.32 -10.10 -0.04
CA GLY A 21 2.12 -8.96 0.39
C GLY A 21 1.38 -7.98 1.31
N VAL A 22 1.60 -6.69 1.05
CA VAL A 22 1.01 -5.59 1.85
C VAL A 22 -0.52 -5.60 1.77
N GLY A 23 -1.10 -5.86 0.59
CA GLY A 23 -2.56 -5.91 0.43
C GLY A 23 -3.19 -7.00 1.29
N ARG A 24 -2.60 -8.22 1.30
CA ARG A 24 -3.07 -9.32 2.16
C ARG A 24 -2.94 -8.99 3.65
N ALA A 25 -1.78 -8.49 4.08
CA ALA A 25 -1.59 -8.07 5.46
C ALA A 25 -2.56 -6.95 5.86
N THR A 26 -2.86 -6.02 4.93
CA THR A 26 -3.85 -4.95 5.15
C THR A 26 -5.25 -5.51 5.31
N ALA A 27 -5.66 -6.47 4.48
CA ALA A 27 -6.96 -7.13 4.60
C ALA A 27 -7.11 -7.83 5.97
N ILE A 28 -6.07 -8.55 6.41
CA ILE A 28 -6.03 -9.19 7.73
C ILE A 28 -6.12 -8.15 8.86
N GLU A 29 -5.44 -7.01 8.72
CA GLU A 29 -5.49 -5.95 9.75
C GLU A 29 -6.89 -5.35 9.88
N PHE A 30 -7.61 -5.09 8.76
CA PHE A 30 -9.01 -4.67 8.81
C PHE A 30 -9.89 -5.74 9.47
N ALA A 31 -9.69 -7.02 9.13
CA ALA A 31 -10.43 -8.14 9.70
C ALA A 31 -10.29 -8.24 11.23
N ARG A 32 -9.08 -8.04 11.77
CA ARG A 32 -8.81 -8.00 13.22
C ARG A 32 -9.59 -6.92 13.96
N HIS A 33 -10.04 -5.91 13.24
CA HIS A 33 -10.88 -4.83 13.78
C HIS A 33 -12.36 -5.03 13.45
N GLY A 34 -12.78 -6.24 13.04
CA GLY A 34 -14.18 -6.61 12.80
C GLY A 34 -14.78 -6.06 11.51
N TRP A 35 -13.97 -5.70 10.50
CA TRP A 35 -14.45 -5.20 9.21
C TRP A 35 -14.83 -6.35 8.28
N ARG A 36 -15.76 -6.08 7.36
CA ARG A 36 -15.96 -6.86 6.13
C ARG A 36 -14.95 -6.40 5.10
N VAL A 37 -14.24 -7.33 4.46
CA VAL A 37 -13.15 -7.01 3.55
C VAL A 37 -13.36 -7.65 2.19
N ALA A 38 -13.59 -6.83 1.17
CA ALA A 38 -13.58 -7.28 -0.21
C ALA A 38 -12.14 -7.33 -0.73
N LEU A 39 -11.75 -8.50 -1.22
CA LEU A 39 -10.40 -8.84 -1.66
C LEU A 39 -10.36 -8.87 -3.18
N LEU A 40 -9.69 -7.91 -3.82
CA LEU A 40 -9.58 -7.81 -5.26
C LEU A 40 -8.18 -8.17 -5.71
N ALA A 41 -8.04 -9.23 -6.53
CA ALA A 41 -6.77 -9.64 -7.15
C ALA A 41 -7.05 -10.54 -8.36
N ARG A 42 -6.01 -10.96 -9.08
CA ARG A 42 -6.12 -11.76 -10.32
C ARG A 42 -6.01 -13.29 -10.11
N GLY A 43 -5.40 -13.71 -9.02
CA GLY A 43 -5.11 -15.13 -8.75
C GLY A 43 -6.11 -15.73 -7.78
N ASP A 44 -6.73 -16.84 -8.18
CA ASP A 44 -7.74 -17.58 -7.40
C ASP A 44 -7.16 -18.18 -6.11
N ALA A 45 -6.01 -18.89 -6.19
CA ALA A 45 -5.39 -19.52 -5.02
C ALA A 45 -4.92 -18.49 -3.97
N GLY A 46 -4.36 -17.36 -4.42
CA GLY A 46 -4.00 -16.27 -3.52
C GLY A 46 -5.21 -15.60 -2.88
N LEU A 47 -6.31 -15.42 -3.63
CA LEU A 47 -7.57 -14.89 -3.10
C LEU A 47 -8.20 -15.84 -2.08
N ASP A 48 -8.22 -17.15 -2.36
CA ASP A 48 -8.72 -18.16 -1.43
C ASP A 48 -7.89 -18.22 -0.14
N GLY A 49 -6.57 -18.09 -0.26
CA GLY A 49 -5.68 -17.98 0.90
C GLY A 49 -5.97 -16.72 1.72
N ALA A 50 -6.08 -15.57 1.06
CA ALA A 50 -6.40 -14.32 1.72
C ALA A 50 -7.78 -14.31 2.39
N ARG A 51 -8.78 -14.94 1.77
CA ARG A 51 -10.12 -15.15 2.35
C ARG A 51 -10.02 -15.94 3.66
N ARG A 52 -9.33 -17.07 3.65
CA ARG A 52 -9.13 -17.87 4.88
C ARG A 52 -8.45 -17.06 5.98
N ASP A 53 -7.41 -16.28 5.66
CA ASP A 53 -6.71 -15.46 6.65
C ASP A 53 -7.60 -14.38 7.25
N VAL A 54 -8.43 -13.71 6.43
CA VAL A 54 -9.40 -12.69 6.89
C VAL A 54 -10.44 -13.31 7.81
N GLU A 55 -10.99 -14.48 7.44
CA GLU A 55 -11.97 -15.23 8.25
C GLU A 55 -11.35 -15.70 9.58
N GLN A 56 -10.13 -16.22 9.56
CA GLN A 56 -9.38 -16.58 10.77
C GLN A 56 -9.07 -15.40 11.68
N ALA A 57 -8.89 -14.21 11.10
CA ALA A 57 -8.68 -12.98 11.86
C ALA A 57 -9.97 -12.39 12.46
N GLY A 58 -11.14 -13.02 12.21
CA GLY A 58 -12.43 -12.63 12.76
C GLY A 58 -13.26 -11.70 11.86
N GLY A 59 -12.82 -11.42 10.64
CA GLY A 59 -13.57 -10.65 9.63
C GLY A 59 -14.45 -11.52 8.74
N GLN A 60 -15.14 -10.87 7.80
CA GLN A 60 -15.84 -11.51 6.68
C GLN A 60 -15.12 -11.12 5.40
N ALA A 61 -14.96 -12.07 4.46
CA ALA A 61 -14.27 -11.84 3.20
C ALA A 61 -15.17 -12.06 1.99
N LEU A 62 -15.05 -11.18 0.99
CA LEU A 62 -15.60 -11.35 -0.36
C LEU A 62 -14.45 -11.34 -1.37
N ALA A 63 -14.08 -12.49 -1.89
CA ALA A 63 -13.03 -12.63 -2.88
C ALA A 63 -13.58 -12.37 -4.29
N LEU A 64 -12.95 -11.47 -5.03
CA LEU A 64 -13.33 -11.09 -6.39
C LEU A 64 -12.10 -11.12 -7.31
N GLU A 65 -12.16 -11.95 -8.35
CA GLU A 65 -11.10 -11.96 -9.37
C GLU A 65 -11.22 -10.74 -10.26
N VAL A 66 -10.25 -9.81 -10.15
CA VAL A 66 -10.25 -8.53 -10.85
C VAL A 66 -8.84 -8.20 -11.31
N ASP A 67 -8.67 -7.84 -12.58
CA ASP A 67 -7.52 -7.10 -13.04
C ASP A 67 -7.80 -5.61 -12.89
N VAL A 68 -7.06 -4.92 -12.04
CA VAL A 68 -7.28 -3.48 -11.80
C VAL A 68 -6.97 -2.59 -12.99
N ALA A 69 -6.29 -3.09 -14.02
CA ALA A 69 -6.09 -2.36 -15.28
C ALA A 69 -7.39 -2.26 -16.11
N ASP A 70 -8.37 -3.11 -15.84
CA ASP A 70 -9.70 -3.07 -16.45
C ASP A 70 -10.64 -2.21 -15.59
N ALA A 71 -10.99 -1.03 -16.14
CA ALA A 71 -11.84 -0.06 -15.45
C ALA A 71 -13.26 -0.59 -15.20
N ASP A 72 -13.81 -1.33 -16.16
CA ASP A 72 -15.17 -1.88 -16.07
C ASP A 72 -15.23 -3.01 -15.05
N ALA A 73 -14.20 -3.86 -14.99
CA ALA A 73 -14.09 -4.92 -13.98
C ALA A 73 -13.99 -4.32 -12.55
N VAL A 74 -13.24 -3.22 -12.37
CA VAL A 74 -13.15 -2.51 -11.09
C VAL A 74 -14.49 -1.91 -10.69
N GLU A 75 -15.22 -1.28 -11.63
CA GLU A 75 -16.54 -0.70 -11.39
C GLU A 75 -17.57 -1.79 -11.04
N ALA A 76 -17.57 -2.91 -11.76
CA ALA A 76 -18.43 -4.06 -11.50
C ALA A 76 -18.15 -4.68 -10.11
N ALA A 77 -16.87 -4.79 -9.72
CA ALA A 77 -16.49 -5.26 -8.39
C ALA A 77 -17.00 -4.33 -7.28
N ALA A 78 -16.86 -3.01 -7.45
CA ALA A 78 -17.38 -2.05 -6.49
C ALA A 78 -18.91 -2.13 -6.36
N ALA A 79 -19.65 -2.29 -7.48
CA ALA A 79 -21.11 -2.50 -7.47
C ALA A 79 -21.49 -3.81 -6.76
N ARG A 80 -20.74 -4.89 -6.98
CA ARG A 80 -20.96 -6.18 -6.32
C ARG A 80 -20.78 -6.09 -4.81
N VAL A 81 -19.74 -5.39 -4.34
CA VAL A 81 -19.49 -5.20 -2.90
C VAL A 81 -20.66 -4.44 -2.24
N GLU A 82 -21.15 -3.35 -2.86
CA GLU A 82 -22.27 -2.60 -2.29
C GLU A 82 -23.60 -3.37 -2.36
N ALA A 83 -23.81 -4.19 -3.38
CA ALA A 83 -24.98 -5.07 -3.46
C ALA A 83 -24.98 -6.14 -2.36
N GLU A 84 -23.81 -6.67 -1.99
CA GLU A 84 -23.66 -7.73 -1.00
C GLU A 84 -23.68 -7.20 0.44
N TRP A 85 -23.01 -6.08 0.69
CA TRP A 85 -22.72 -5.61 2.05
C TRP A 85 -23.17 -4.19 2.37
N GLY A 86 -23.66 -3.46 1.39
CA GLY A 86 -24.00 -2.04 1.51
C GLY A 86 -22.78 -1.13 1.32
N PRO A 87 -22.87 0.11 1.78
CA PRO A 87 -21.91 1.17 1.45
C PRO A 87 -20.46 0.86 1.77
N ILE A 88 -19.56 1.08 0.82
CA ILE A 88 -18.11 0.94 1.01
C ILE A 88 -17.60 2.12 1.85
N ASP A 89 -17.07 1.87 3.05
CA ASP A 89 -16.51 2.88 3.94
C ASP A 89 -15.05 3.22 3.63
N VAL A 90 -14.25 2.22 3.24
CA VAL A 90 -12.83 2.38 2.91
C VAL A 90 -12.50 1.68 1.60
N TRP A 91 -11.73 2.36 0.75
CA TRP A 91 -11.14 1.79 -0.46
C TRP A 91 -9.62 1.92 -0.41
N VAL A 92 -8.90 0.80 -0.49
CA VAL A 92 -7.43 0.76 -0.47
C VAL A 92 -6.90 0.36 -1.84
N ASN A 93 -6.19 1.26 -2.51
CA ASN A 93 -5.48 0.99 -3.76
C ASN A 93 -4.05 0.53 -3.43
N ASP A 94 -3.82 -0.80 -3.40
CA ASP A 94 -2.51 -1.41 -3.14
C ASP A 94 -1.97 -2.20 -4.34
N ALA A 95 -2.84 -2.64 -5.27
CA ALA A 95 -2.43 -3.42 -6.44
C ALA A 95 -1.30 -2.73 -7.22
N MET A 96 -0.27 -3.50 -7.59
CA MET A 96 0.89 -3.00 -8.32
C MET A 96 1.55 -4.06 -9.18
N ALA A 97 2.29 -3.63 -10.19
CA ALA A 97 3.25 -4.42 -10.93
C ALA A 97 4.59 -3.66 -10.98
N THR A 98 5.69 -4.40 -10.93
CA THR A 98 7.04 -3.84 -11.02
C THR A 98 7.89 -4.61 -12.02
N ILE A 99 8.86 -3.91 -12.60
CA ILE A 99 9.88 -4.47 -13.48
C ILE A 99 11.23 -4.08 -12.91
N PHE A 100 12.12 -5.05 -12.74
CA PHE A 100 13.50 -4.86 -12.31
C PHE A 100 14.41 -5.01 -13.52
N ALA A 101 14.69 -3.90 -14.22
CA ALA A 101 15.49 -3.87 -15.43
C ALA A 101 16.09 -2.49 -15.69
N PRO A 102 17.22 -2.38 -16.42
CA PRO A 102 17.62 -1.11 -17.03
C PRO A 102 16.50 -0.55 -17.89
N ALA A 103 16.29 0.76 -17.89
CA ALA A 103 15.16 1.37 -18.60
C ALA A 103 15.15 1.08 -20.10
N LEU A 104 16.33 0.96 -20.72
CA LEU A 104 16.50 0.64 -22.14
C LEU A 104 16.13 -0.82 -22.49
N ASP A 105 16.15 -1.72 -21.51
CA ASP A 105 15.87 -3.14 -21.70
C ASP A 105 14.38 -3.47 -21.48
N ILE A 106 13.55 -2.46 -21.20
CA ILE A 106 12.12 -2.65 -20.94
C ILE A 106 11.33 -2.43 -22.24
N PRO A 107 10.67 -3.47 -22.78
CA PRO A 107 9.82 -3.30 -23.95
C PRO A 107 8.67 -2.30 -23.69
N PRO A 108 8.28 -1.49 -24.68
CA PRO A 108 7.22 -0.48 -24.52
C PRO A 108 5.89 -1.06 -23.99
N GLN A 109 5.51 -2.28 -24.41
CA GLN A 109 4.30 -2.96 -23.93
C GLN A 109 4.39 -3.30 -22.44
N ASP A 110 5.56 -3.71 -21.95
CA ASP A 110 5.75 -4.04 -20.53
C ASP A 110 5.71 -2.77 -19.67
N PHE A 111 6.32 -1.69 -20.17
CA PHE A 111 6.26 -0.38 -19.52
C PHE A 111 4.83 0.11 -19.40
N ARG A 112 4.03 -0.02 -20.48
CA ARG A 112 2.60 0.31 -20.52
C ARG A 112 1.85 -0.53 -19.51
N ARG A 113 2.02 -1.86 -19.51
CA ARG A 113 1.32 -2.76 -18.61
C ARG A 113 1.60 -2.46 -17.12
N ALA A 114 2.85 -2.21 -16.76
CA ALA A 114 3.21 -1.82 -15.41
C ALA A 114 2.54 -0.50 -14.98
N THR A 115 2.39 0.45 -15.91
CA THR A 115 1.71 1.73 -15.69
C THR A 115 0.20 1.55 -15.56
N GLU A 116 -0.42 0.72 -16.41
CA GLU A 116 -1.84 0.39 -16.35
C GLU A 116 -2.23 -0.22 -15.01
N VAL A 117 -1.47 -1.18 -14.52
CA VAL A 117 -1.74 -1.82 -13.23
C VAL A 117 -1.48 -0.88 -12.05
N THR A 118 -0.29 -0.23 -12.01
CA THR A 118 0.19 0.46 -10.80
C THR A 118 -0.36 1.88 -10.66
N TYR A 119 -0.62 2.56 -11.78
CA TYR A 119 -1.18 3.90 -11.78
C TYR A 119 -2.64 3.94 -12.19
N LEU A 120 -2.99 3.49 -13.40
CA LEU A 120 -4.37 3.57 -13.88
C LEU A 120 -5.32 2.71 -13.04
N GLY A 121 -4.87 1.52 -12.60
CA GLY A 121 -5.66 0.70 -11.67
C GLY A 121 -6.03 1.40 -10.37
N ALA A 122 -5.10 2.20 -9.81
CA ALA A 122 -5.40 3.02 -8.65
C ALA A 122 -6.34 4.21 -8.99
N VAL A 123 -6.24 4.77 -10.21
CA VAL A 123 -7.19 5.78 -10.71
C VAL A 123 -8.59 5.19 -10.81
N TRP A 124 -8.75 4.02 -11.45
CA TRP A 124 -10.05 3.36 -11.60
C TRP A 124 -10.68 3.02 -10.27
N GLY A 125 -9.91 2.43 -9.34
CA GLY A 125 -10.39 2.18 -7.97
C GLY A 125 -10.80 3.44 -7.23
N THR A 126 -10.04 4.52 -7.38
CA THR A 126 -10.39 5.82 -6.79
C THR A 126 -11.68 6.38 -7.35
N LEU A 127 -11.87 6.33 -8.67
CA LEU A 127 -13.09 6.85 -9.32
C LEU A 127 -14.31 5.99 -8.97
N ALA A 128 -14.18 4.66 -8.95
CA ALA A 128 -15.26 3.76 -8.54
C ALA A 128 -15.69 4.01 -7.08
N ALA A 129 -14.73 4.23 -6.18
CA ALA A 129 -15.01 4.60 -4.79
C ALA A 129 -15.68 5.97 -4.68
N LEU A 130 -15.18 6.99 -5.39
CA LEU A 130 -15.71 8.35 -5.33
C LEU A 130 -17.14 8.44 -5.83
N ARG A 131 -17.50 7.77 -6.93
CA ARG A 131 -18.88 7.73 -7.44
C ARG A 131 -19.90 7.28 -6.37
N ARG A 132 -19.45 6.44 -5.43
CA ARG A 132 -20.23 5.90 -4.32
C ARG A 132 -20.15 6.74 -3.06
N MET A 133 -18.99 7.27 -2.75
CA MET A 133 -18.74 8.02 -1.52
C MET A 133 -19.22 9.47 -1.58
N GLN A 134 -19.09 10.16 -2.73
CA GLN A 134 -19.49 11.56 -2.88
C GLN A 134 -20.99 11.84 -2.65
N PRO A 135 -21.94 11.03 -3.19
CA PRO A 135 -23.37 11.28 -2.95
C PRO A 135 -23.78 11.24 -1.48
N ARG A 136 -23.09 10.45 -0.67
CA ARG A 136 -23.30 10.35 0.80
C ARG A 136 -22.30 11.20 1.60
N ASP A 137 -21.40 11.88 0.92
CA ASP A 137 -20.33 12.73 1.46
C ASP A 137 -19.54 12.07 2.62
N ARG A 138 -19.29 10.75 2.47
CA ARG A 138 -18.63 9.92 3.49
C ARG A 138 -17.84 8.79 2.85
N GLY A 139 -16.63 8.54 3.39
CA GLY A 139 -15.74 7.45 3.04
C GLY A 139 -14.28 7.87 3.08
N THR A 140 -13.40 6.88 3.02
CA THR A 140 -11.95 7.11 2.96
C THR A 140 -11.33 6.33 1.81
N ILE A 141 -10.49 6.98 1.02
CA ILE A 141 -9.68 6.36 -0.02
C ILE A 141 -8.22 6.43 0.40
N VAL A 142 -7.57 5.28 0.46
CA VAL A 142 -6.16 5.15 0.81
C VAL A 142 -5.36 4.75 -0.42
N GLN A 143 -4.44 5.60 -0.83
CA GLN A 143 -3.46 5.30 -1.86
C GLN A 143 -2.21 4.69 -1.22
N VAL A 144 -1.89 3.45 -1.53
CA VAL A 144 -0.62 2.85 -1.13
C VAL A 144 0.47 3.33 -2.08
N GLY A 145 1.19 4.34 -1.60
CA GLY A 145 2.30 4.98 -2.30
C GLY A 145 3.64 4.30 -1.99
N SER A 146 4.70 5.02 -2.31
CA SER A 146 6.08 4.61 -2.05
C SER A 146 6.97 5.82 -1.82
N ALA A 147 8.01 5.68 -1.01
CA ALA A 147 9.11 6.66 -0.97
C ALA A 147 9.70 6.92 -2.36
N LEU A 148 9.60 5.92 -3.26
CA LEU A 148 10.04 6.00 -4.66
C LEU A 148 9.18 6.96 -5.52
N ALA A 149 8.02 7.41 -5.03
CA ALA A 149 7.25 8.50 -5.63
C ALA A 149 7.92 9.88 -5.45
N TYR A 150 8.87 9.98 -4.54
CA TYR A 150 9.64 11.19 -4.26
C TYR A 150 11.10 11.04 -4.70
N ARG A 151 11.72 9.91 -4.32
CA ARG A 151 13.11 9.60 -4.68
C ARG A 151 13.17 8.28 -5.44
N SER A 152 13.22 8.37 -6.75
CA SER A 152 13.38 7.21 -7.64
C SER A 152 14.76 6.56 -7.51
N ILE A 153 14.83 5.27 -7.81
CA ILE A 153 16.06 4.47 -7.83
C ILE A 153 16.21 3.81 -9.22
N PRO A 154 17.42 3.41 -9.63
CA PRO A 154 17.63 2.70 -10.89
C PRO A 154 16.85 1.36 -10.93
N LEU A 155 16.75 0.75 -12.09
CA LEU A 155 16.14 -0.57 -12.34
C LEU A 155 14.62 -0.66 -12.13
N GLN A 156 13.95 0.39 -11.66
CA GLN A 156 12.50 0.39 -11.40
C GLN A 156 11.78 1.60 -12.05
N ALA A 157 12.22 2.03 -13.22
CA ALA A 157 11.67 3.23 -13.87
C ALA A 157 10.15 3.21 -14.05
N PRO A 158 9.49 2.13 -14.52
CA PRO A 158 8.03 2.09 -14.65
C PRO A 158 7.30 2.25 -13.31
N TYR A 159 7.78 1.56 -12.28
CA TYR A 159 7.20 1.63 -10.94
C TYR A 159 7.36 3.03 -10.33
N CYS A 160 8.56 3.60 -10.39
CA CYS A 160 8.83 4.95 -9.88
C CYS A 160 7.96 6.00 -10.58
N GLY A 161 7.85 5.91 -11.92
CA GLY A 161 6.99 6.78 -12.72
C GLY A 161 5.52 6.65 -12.32
N ALA A 162 5.01 5.43 -12.21
CA ALA A 162 3.62 5.15 -11.82
C ALA A 162 3.29 5.67 -10.40
N LYS A 163 4.18 5.47 -9.42
CA LYS A 163 3.97 5.97 -8.05
C LYS A 163 4.08 7.50 -7.97
N SER A 164 4.93 8.13 -8.79
CA SER A 164 4.98 9.59 -8.91
C SER A 164 3.71 10.15 -9.55
N ALA A 165 3.20 9.52 -10.61
CA ALA A 165 1.94 9.86 -11.24
C ALA A 165 0.76 9.74 -10.26
N LEU A 166 0.69 8.65 -9.49
CA LEU A 166 -0.33 8.45 -8.46
C LEU A 166 -0.32 9.57 -7.41
N ARG A 167 0.87 10.03 -7.01
CA ARG A 167 0.99 11.17 -6.09
C ARG A 167 0.44 12.45 -6.70
N GLY A 168 0.81 12.77 -7.95
CA GLY A 168 0.31 13.95 -8.66
C GLY A 168 -1.21 13.91 -8.83
N PHE A 169 -1.77 12.78 -9.26
CA PHE A 169 -3.22 12.56 -9.34
C PHE A 169 -3.90 12.78 -7.98
N THR A 170 -3.35 12.20 -6.91
CA THR A 170 -3.89 12.33 -5.56
C THR A 170 -3.88 13.78 -5.07
N ASP A 171 -2.84 14.55 -5.37
CA ASP A 171 -2.74 15.95 -4.98
C ASP A 171 -3.76 16.82 -5.74
N SER A 172 -3.95 16.59 -7.05
CA SER A 172 -4.98 17.27 -7.86
C SER A 172 -6.37 16.98 -7.33
N LEU A 173 -6.74 15.70 -7.22
CA LEU A 173 -8.06 15.26 -6.77
C LEU A 173 -8.40 15.77 -5.36
N ARG A 174 -7.41 15.88 -4.48
CA ARG A 174 -7.61 16.45 -3.14
C ARG A 174 -8.03 17.92 -3.19
N CYS A 175 -7.51 18.69 -4.17
CA CYS A 175 -7.95 20.08 -4.40
C CYS A 175 -9.38 20.14 -4.91
N GLU A 176 -9.75 19.24 -5.82
CA GLU A 176 -11.13 19.14 -6.34
C GLU A 176 -12.14 18.79 -5.23
N LEU A 177 -11.82 17.81 -4.39
CA LEU A 177 -12.66 17.45 -3.24
C LEU A 177 -12.82 18.61 -2.24
N ARG A 178 -11.76 19.36 -2.00
CA ARG A 178 -11.83 20.58 -1.16
C ARG A 178 -12.67 21.69 -1.78
N HIS A 179 -12.53 21.90 -3.09
CA HIS A 179 -13.35 22.88 -3.81
C HIS A 179 -14.85 22.51 -3.74
N ALA A 180 -15.16 21.23 -3.89
CA ALA A 180 -16.53 20.71 -3.77
C ALA A 180 -17.05 20.67 -2.31
N GLY A 181 -16.26 21.06 -1.31
CA GLY A 181 -16.64 20.98 0.11
C GLY A 181 -16.82 19.54 0.62
N SER A 182 -16.32 18.54 -0.10
CA SER A 182 -16.52 17.13 0.22
C SER A 182 -15.81 16.71 1.50
N ARG A 183 -16.47 15.88 2.31
CA ARG A 183 -15.92 15.24 3.50
C ARG A 183 -15.27 13.89 3.22
N VAL A 184 -15.33 13.40 1.98
CA VAL A 184 -14.59 12.19 1.57
C VAL A 184 -13.10 12.41 1.85
N HIS A 185 -12.50 11.47 2.56
CA HIS A 185 -11.09 11.56 2.94
C HIS A 185 -10.20 10.85 1.93
N LEU A 186 -9.23 11.57 1.35
CA LEU A 186 -8.23 11.02 0.44
C LEU A 186 -6.85 11.12 1.08
N THR A 187 -6.25 9.98 1.39
CA THR A 187 -4.95 9.87 2.06
C THR A 187 -3.96 9.04 1.27
N MET A 188 -2.68 9.20 1.53
CA MET A 188 -1.61 8.42 0.91
C MET A 188 -0.65 7.88 1.97
N VAL A 189 -0.26 6.61 1.83
CA VAL A 189 0.70 5.95 2.72
C VAL A 189 1.96 5.65 1.93
N GLN A 190 3.05 6.37 2.21
CA GLN A 190 4.33 6.20 1.53
C GLN A 190 5.15 5.12 2.20
N LEU A 191 5.35 4.03 1.52
CA LEU A 191 6.04 2.86 2.02
C LEU A 191 7.55 2.90 1.73
N SER A 192 8.34 2.34 2.65
CA SER A 192 9.75 2.01 2.43
C SER A 192 9.90 0.62 1.79
N ALA A 193 10.87 -0.18 2.19
CA ALA A 193 11.09 -1.55 1.69
C ALA A 193 10.40 -2.58 2.60
N PHE A 194 9.63 -3.50 2.00
CA PHE A 194 8.85 -4.52 2.72
C PHE A 194 9.17 -5.93 2.22
N ASN A 195 9.13 -6.89 3.13
CA ASN A 195 9.27 -8.31 2.85
C ASN A 195 8.00 -8.87 2.22
N THR A 196 7.88 -8.76 0.91
CA THR A 196 6.72 -9.21 0.15
C THR A 196 7.13 -10.18 -0.95
N PRO A 197 6.23 -11.06 -1.42
CA PRO A 197 6.52 -12.02 -2.48
C PRO A 197 6.90 -11.41 -3.83
N GLN A 198 6.64 -10.11 -4.06
CA GLN A 198 6.92 -9.42 -5.34
C GLN A 198 8.35 -9.60 -5.87
N PHE A 199 9.35 -9.70 -4.98
CA PHE A 199 10.74 -9.93 -5.36
C PHE A 199 10.97 -11.35 -5.92
N GLY A 200 10.06 -12.27 -5.63
CA GLY A 200 10.00 -13.61 -6.21
C GLY A 200 9.46 -13.67 -7.62
N TRP A 201 8.54 -12.76 -8.01
CA TRP A 201 7.82 -12.82 -9.28
C TRP A 201 7.79 -11.52 -10.10
N GLY A 202 8.28 -10.38 -9.59
CA GLY A 202 8.37 -9.15 -10.39
C GLY A 202 9.19 -9.40 -11.66
N ARG A 203 8.71 -8.94 -12.82
CA ARG A 203 9.42 -9.13 -14.10
C ARG A 203 10.83 -8.54 -14.05
N THR A 204 11.81 -9.24 -14.63
CA THR A 204 13.20 -8.77 -14.59
C THR A 204 14.01 -9.27 -15.78
N THR A 205 14.96 -8.46 -16.23
CA THR A 205 16.03 -8.84 -17.16
C THR A 205 17.36 -9.09 -16.45
N LEU A 206 17.39 -8.94 -15.12
CA LEU A 206 18.59 -9.19 -14.33
C LEU A 206 18.91 -10.68 -14.26
N HIS A 207 20.19 -11.03 -14.21
CA HIS A 207 20.64 -12.41 -14.04
C HIS A 207 20.60 -12.90 -12.59
N ARG A 208 20.42 -11.98 -11.64
CA ARG A 208 20.38 -12.23 -10.19
C ARG A 208 19.02 -11.92 -9.63
N ARG A 209 18.66 -12.57 -8.51
CA ARG A 209 17.35 -12.41 -7.88
C ARG A 209 17.17 -11.00 -7.31
N PRO A 210 16.07 -10.29 -7.62
CA PRO A 210 15.75 -9.01 -7.02
C PRO A 210 15.57 -9.12 -5.50
N ARG A 211 15.91 -8.02 -4.80
CA ARG A 211 15.70 -7.87 -3.36
C ARG A 211 15.25 -6.45 -3.01
N PRO A 212 14.59 -6.27 -1.85
CA PRO A 212 14.33 -4.92 -1.33
C PRO A 212 15.64 -4.23 -0.96
N MET A 213 15.73 -2.93 -1.27
CA MET A 213 16.90 -2.11 -0.94
C MET A 213 16.76 -1.49 0.46
N GLY A 214 17.81 -1.54 1.25
CA GLY A 214 17.90 -0.92 2.57
C GLY A 214 17.21 -1.72 3.67
N ARG A 215 16.70 -1.02 4.70
CA ARG A 215 16.04 -1.65 5.84
C ARG A 215 14.68 -2.20 5.45
N ILE A 216 14.48 -3.48 5.67
CA ILE A 216 13.27 -4.23 5.30
C ILE A 216 12.34 -4.31 6.51
N PHE A 217 11.03 -4.13 6.28
CA PHE A 217 10.00 -4.33 7.30
C PHE A 217 9.04 -5.45 6.90
N GLN A 218 8.40 -6.06 7.90
CA GLN A 218 7.33 -7.02 7.65
C GLN A 218 6.07 -6.32 7.11
N PRO A 219 5.26 -6.98 6.25
CA PRO A 219 4.05 -6.41 5.66
C PRO A 219 3.06 -5.83 6.68
N GLU A 220 2.98 -6.41 7.88
CA GLU A 220 2.11 -5.96 8.98
C GLU A 220 2.44 -4.54 9.44
N VAL A 221 3.69 -4.10 9.28
CA VAL A 221 4.06 -2.70 9.59
C VAL A 221 3.38 -1.74 8.62
N ALA A 222 3.33 -2.10 7.33
CA ALA A 222 2.59 -1.33 6.33
C ALA A 222 1.08 -1.38 6.60
N ALA A 223 0.54 -2.57 6.88
CA ALA A 223 -0.87 -2.81 7.17
C ALA A 223 -1.39 -1.92 8.30
N ARG A 224 -0.67 -1.86 9.44
CA ARG A 224 -0.98 -0.95 10.54
C ARG A 224 -0.99 0.52 10.12
N GLY A 225 -0.04 0.93 9.25
CA GLY A 225 -0.01 2.28 8.69
C GLY A 225 -1.20 2.58 7.80
N VAL A 226 -1.59 1.64 6.93
CA VAL A 226 -2.75 1.76 6.04
C VAL A 226 -4.05 1.84 6.85
N TYR A 227 -4.24 0.93 7.81
CA TYR A 227 -5.40 0.95 8.71
C TYR A 227 -5.50 2.26 9.49
N PHE A 228 -4.37 2.73 10.05
CA PHE A 228 -4.34 4.02 10.75
C PHE A 228 -4.72 5.18 9.82
N ALA A 229 -4.19 5.24 8.61
CA ALA A 229 -4.52 6.28 7.64
C ALA A 229 -5.99 6.21 7.19
N ALA A 230 -6.56 5.01 7.11
CA ALA A 230 -7.97 4.78 6.78
C ALA A 230 -8.93 5.31 7.88
N THR A 231 -8.54 5.20 9.15
CA THR A 231 -9.37 5.50 10.31
C THR A 231 -9.08 6.86 10.97
N HIS A 232 -7.97 7.51 10.58
CA HIS A 232 -7.54 8.79 11.12
C HIS A 232 -7.29 9.81 10.00
N ARG A 233 -7.78 11.03 10.14
CA ARG A 233 -7.58 12.08 9.14
C ARG A 233 -6.12 12.50 9.06
N ARG A 234 -5.37 11.92 8.12
CA ARG A 234 -4.00 12.25 7.75
C ARG A 234 -3.95 12.54 6.25
N ARG A 235 -3.30 13.64 5.87
CA ARG A 235 -3.07 13.91 4.44
C ARG A 235 -2.15 12.86 3.83
N GLU A 236 -1.12 12.49 4.57
CA GLU A 236 -0.09 11.55 4.16
C GLU A 236 0.55 10.91 5.39
N LEU A 237 0.93 9.65 5.28
CA LEU A 237 1.66 8.90 6.30
C LEU A 237 2.92 8.29 5.68
N TRP A 238 4.07 8.45 6.32
CA TRP A 238 5.32 7.82 5.91
C TRP A 238 5.61 6.64 6.81
N VAL A 239 5.92 5.48 6.22
CA VAL A 239 6.12 4.23 6.95
C VAL A 239 7.56 3.76 6.82
N GLY A 240 8.26 3.76 7.95
CA GLY A 240 9.67 3.41 8.07
C GLY A 240 10.61 4.61 7.88
N TRP A 241 11.66 4.64 8.71
CA TRP A 241 12.66 5.70 8.66
C TRP A 241 13.30 5.90 7.27
N PRO A 242 13.56 4.83 6.47
CA PRO A 242 14.08 5.02 5.11
C PRO A 242 13.16 5.84 4.19
N ALA A 243 11.83 5.76 4.37
CA ALA A 243 10.90 6.61 3.62
C ALA A 243 11.07 8.08 3.99
N VAL A 244 11.23 8.39 5.28
CA VAL A 244 11.51 9.77 5.74
C VAL A 244 12.81 10.27 5.13
N GLN A 245 13.89 9.49 5.19
CA GLN A 245 15.19 9.86 4.64
C GLN A 245 15.13 10.12 3.12
N ALA A 246 14.47 9.25 2.36
CA ALA A 246 14.34 9.39 0.92
C ALA A 246 13.56 10.65 0.54
N ILE A 247 12.42 10.91 1.20
CA ILE A 247 11.55 12.05 0.91
C ILE A 247 12.21 13.38 1.30
N VAL A 248 12.81 13.45 2.49
CA VAL A 248 13.48 14.65 2.96
C VAL A 248 14.77 14.90 2.19
N GLY A 249 15.58 13.85 2.00
CA GLY A 249 16.84 13.94 1.25
C GLY A 249 16.63 14.40 -0.19
N GLN A 250 15.57 13.94 -0.86
CA GLN A 250 15.22 14.41 -2.21
C GLN A 250 14.93 15.91 -2.26
N ARG A 251 14.37 16.48 -1.20
CA ARG A 251 14.08 17.92 -1.13
C ARG A 251 15.32 18.77 -0.86
N LEU A 252 16.28 18.25 -0.11
CA LEU A 252 17.43 18.98 0.36
C LEU A 252 18.67 18.84 -0.52
N VAL A 253 18.94 17.60 -0.97
CA VAL A 253 20.21 17.25 -1.65
C VAL A 253 20.02 16.31 -2.86
N PRO A 254 19.12 16.63 -3.82
CA PRO A 254 18.78 15.72 -4.91
C PRO A 254 19.98 15.30 -5.76
N GLY A 255 20.84 16.25 -6.15
CA GLY A 255 22.01 15.95 -6.99
C GLY A 255 23.09 15.10 -6.29
N TRP A 256 23.20 15.17 -4.97
CA TRP A 256 24.05 14.28 -4.21
C TRP A 256 23.46 12.86 -4.18
N LEU A 257 22.15 12.74 -3.97
CA LEU A 257 21.44 11.47 -4.03
C LEU A 257 21.56 10.79 -5.40
N ASP A 258 21.56 11.54 -6.51
CA ASP A 258 21.78 10.98 -7.84
C ASP A 258 23.12 10.26 -7.94
N ARG A 259 24.20 10.92 -7.48
CA ARG A 259 25.54 10.36 -7.50
C ARG A 259 25.68 9.15 -6.56
N TRP A 260 25.10 9.25 -5.37
CA TRP A 260 25.16 8.18 -4.37
C TRP A 260 24.37 6.95 -4.82
N LEU A 261 23.12 7.12 -5.26
CA LEU A 261 22.28 6.02 -5.73
C LEU A 261 22.81 5.42 -7.04
N GLY A 262 23.37 6.22 -7.92
CA GLY A 262 24.03 5.72 -9.14
C GLY A 262 25.18 4.75 -8.86
N ARG A 263 25.86 4.91 -7.70
CA ARG A 263 26.96 4.04 -7.28
C ARG A 263 26.53 2.83 -6.45
N THR A 264 25.42 2.95 -5.68
CA THR A 264 25.10 1.96 -4.64
C THR A 264 23.77 1.24 -4.88
N ALA A 265 22.81 1.87 -5.56
CA ALA A 265 21.47 1.34 -5.64
C ALA A 265 21.30 0.27 -6.73
N TRP A 266 22.21 0.21 -7.69
CA TRP A 266 22.17 -0.85 -8.69
C TRP A 266 22.40 -2.21 -8.06
N ASP A 267 23.54 -2.38 -7.40
CA ASP A 267 23.93 -3.64 -6.76
C ASP A 267 23.09 -3.93 -5.50
N GLY A 268 22.59 -2.90 -4.83
CA GLY A 268 21.72 -3.03 -3.65
C GLY A 268 20.34 -3.65 -3.93
N GLN A 269 19.93 -3.80 -5.20
CA GLN A 269 18.61 -4.31 -5.58
C GLN A 269 18.58 -5.78 -6.02
N HIS A 270 19.70 -6.48 -5.99
CA HIS A 270 19.75 -7.92 -6.28
C HIS A 270 20.61 -8.66 -5.24
N THR A 271 20.38 -9.95 -5.12
CA THR A 271 21.19 -10.87 -4.31
C THR A 271 22.32 -11.45 -5.17
N ASP A 272 23.22 -12.24 -4.53
CA ASP A 272 24.24 -13.00 -5.27
C ASP A 272 23.69 -14.29 -5.89
N GLU A 273 22.44 -14.66 -5.56
CA GLU A 273 21.79 -15.86 -6.11
C GLU A 273 21.39 -15.66 -7.58
N PRO A 274 21.67 -16.65 -8.44
CA PRO A 274 21.22 -16.61 -9.83
C PRO A 274 19.68 -16.65 -9.92
N LEU A 275 19.15 -16.03 -10.96
CA LEU A 275 17.73 -16.08 -11.26
C LEU A 275 17.39 -17.45 -11.90
N PRO A 276 16.39 -18.23 -11.38
CA PRO A 276 16.00 -19.49 -12.01
C PRO A 276 15.44 -19.28 -13.42
N ALA A 277 15.88 -20.11 -14.38
CA ALA A 277 15.43 -20.02 -15.77
C ALA A 277 13.91 -20.28 -15.94
N THR A 278 13.31 -21.08 -15.07
CA THR A 278 11.87 -21.44 -15.09
C THR A 278 10.97 -20.50 -14.33
N ARG A 279 11.49 -19.34 -13.92
CA ARG A 279 10.75 -18.38 -13.11
C ARG A 279 9.59 -17.76 -13.92
N ARG A 280 8.40 -17.81 -13.34
CA ARG A 280 7.24 -17.05 -13.84
C ARG A 280 7.28 -15.64 -13.31
N ASP A 281 6.72 -14.69 -14.07
CA ASP A 281 6.46 -13.32 -13.61
C ASP A 281 4.96 -13.01 -13.60
N ASN A 282 4.57 -11.99 -12.85
CA ASN A 282 3.18 -11.60 -12.63
C ASN A 282 2.73 -10.41 -13.49
N LEU A 283 3.49 -10.00 -14.49
CA LEU A 283 3.16 -8.77 -15.23
C LEU A 283 1.83 -8.90 -15.98
N TYR A 284 1.69 -9.98 -16.74
CA TYR A 284 0.48 -10.24 -17.55
C TYR A 284 -0.45 -11.28 -16.91
N ALA A 285 0.09 -12.33 -16.37
CA ALA A 285 -0.67 -13.42 -15.77
C ALA A 285 -0.41 -13.52 -14.26
N ALA A 286 -1.41 -13.87 -13.48
CA ALA A 286 -1.24 -14.15 -12.05
C ALA A 286 -0.36 -15.40 -11.85
N VAL A 287 0.61 -15.30 -10.93
CA VAL A 287 1.46 -16.46 -10.56
C VAL A 287 0.83 -17.32 -9.48
N ASP A 288 -0.14 -16.78 -8.77
CA ASP A 288 -0.94 -17.40 -7.72
C ASP A 288 -2.28 -17.96 -8.27
N ARG A 289 -2.25 -18.48 -9.50
CA ARG A 289 -3.38 -19.15 -10.14
C ARG A 289 -3.20 -20.67 -10.09
N GLY A 290 -4.24 -21.38 -9.63
CA GLY A 290 -4.26 -22.84 -9.51
C GLY A 290 -3.72 -23.37 -8.18
N ALA A 291 -3.96 -24.66 -7.92
CA ALA A 291 -3.68 -25.30 -6.64
C ALA A 291 -2.19 -25.19 -6.24
N GLY A 292 -1.94 -24.88 -4.97
CA GLY A 292 -0.59 -24.88 -4.38
C GLY A 292 0.25 -23.62 -4.66
N THR A 293 -0.32 -22.56 -5.22
CA THR A 293 0.39 -21.33 -5.57
C THR A 293 0.07 -20.14 -4.67
N ASP A 294 -0.49 -20.37 -3.50
CA ASP A 294 -0.68 -19.31 -2.50
C ASP A 294 0.67 -18.89 -1.89
N HIS A 295 1.03 -17.63 -2.05
CA HIS A 295 2.32 -17.07 -1.62
C HIS A 295 2.25 -16.29 -0.29
N GLY A 296 1.07 -16.06 0.27
CA GLY A 296 0.90 -15.36 1.53
C GLY A 296 1.30 -13.88 1.51
N ALA A 297 1.39 -13.30 2.70
CA ALA A 297 1.79 -11.90 2.87
C ALA A 297 3.32 -11.72 2.82
N HIS A 298 4.09 -12.70 3.30
CA HIS A 298 5.54 -12.61 3.47
C HIS A 298 6.30 -13.08 2.22
N GLY A 299 7.41 -12.39 1.95
CA GLY A 299 8.43 -12.83 1.01
C GLY A 299 9.51 -13.69 1.69
N ARG A 300 10.63 -13.84 1.02
CA ARG A 300 11.75 -14.69 1.46
C ARG A 300 12.75 -14.01 2.43
N PHE A 301 12.45 -12.81 2.91
CA PHE A 301 13.38 -11.99 3.69
C PHE A 301 12.99 -11.91 5.17
N ASP A 302 12.30 -12.91 5.72
CA ASP A 302 11.82 -12.92 7.12
C ASP A 302 12.94 -12.70 8.14
N ALA A 303 14.07 -13.36 7.93
CA ALA A 303 15.23 -13.23 8.82
C ALA A 303 15.86 -11.82 8.82
N LEU A 304 15.60 -11.01 7.80
CA LEU A 304 16.13 -9.64 7.64
C LEU A 304 15.09 -8.56 7.92
N ALA A 305 13.81 -8.94 8.04
CA ALA A 305 12.71 -7.99 8.13
C ALA A 305 12.36 -7.65 9.58
N HIS A 306 12.15 -6.37 9.83
CA HIS A 306 11.76 -5.86 11.14
C HIS A 306 10.24 -5.90 11.32
N ALA A 307 9.78 -6.48 12.43
CA ALA A 307 8.36 -6.58 12.78
C ALA A 307 7.75 -5.26 13.31
N GLY A 308 8.57 -4.25 13.58
CA GLY A 308 8.13 -2.95 14.10
C GLY A 308 8.88 -1.76 13.48
N SER A 309 8.25 -0.58 13.58
CA SER A 309 8.84 0.70 13.19
C SER A 309 8.58 1.74 14.28
N THR A 310 9.64 2.15 14.99
CA THR A 310 9.56 3.21 16.02
C THR A 310 9.10 4.54 15.42
N GLN A 311 9.54 4.83 14.18
CA GLN A 311 9.11 6.03 13.46
C GLN A 311 7.60 6.02 13.20
N LEU A 312 7.05 4.89 12.72
CA LEU A 312 5.60 4.76 12.51
C LEU A 312 4.84 4.90 13.82
N TRP A 313 5.30 4.21 14.87
CA TRP A 313 4.71 4.29 16.20
C TRP A 313 4.64 5.74 16.69
N ALA A 314 5.75 6.49 16.63
CA ALA A 314 5.79 7.90 17.01
C ALA A 314 4.83 8.76 16.17
N THR A 315 4.75 8.50 14.85
CA THR A 315 3.83 9.22 13.95
C THR A 315 2.36 8.96 14.29
N MET A 316 2.01 7.72 14.66
CA MET A 316 0.66 7.35 15.07
C MET A 316 0.28 7.96 16.43
N HIS A 317 1.24 8.10 17.36
CA HIS A 317 1.05 8.61 18.73
C HIS A 317 1.51 10.06 18.92
N ARG A 318 1.69 10.83 17.85
CA ARG A 318 2.23 12.20 17.92
C ARG A 318 1.47 13.13 18.87
N GLY A 319 0.15 13.00 18.97
CA GLY A 319 -0.68 13.77 19.91
C GLY A 319 -0.29 13.51 21.35
N THR A 320 -0.19 12.26 21.74
CA THR A 320 0.23 11.82 23.07
C THR A 320 1.66 12.30 23.38
N MET A 321 2.57 12.19 22.40
CA MET A 321 3.96 12.65 22.56
C MET A 321 4.04 14.19 22.74
N LEU A 322 3.25 14.93 21.99
CA LEU A 322 3.19 16.40 22.15
C LEU A 322 2.63 16.80 23.52
N MET A 323 1.59 16.14 24.00
CA MET A 323 1.03 16.35 25.34
C MET A 323 2.05 16.02 26.43
N ALA A 324 2.76 14.91 26.31
CA ALA A 324 3.80 14.54 27.26
C ALA A 324 4.95 15.57 27.28
N ALA A 325 5.40 16.02 26.10
CA ALA A 325 6.43 17.06 25.99
C ALA A 325 5.96 18.39 26.59
N ALA A 326 4.73 18.81 26.33
CA ALA A 326 4.16 20.02 26.94
C ALA A 326 4.07 19.92 28.47
N GLY A 327 3.67 18.75 28.98
CA GLY A 327 3.64 18.48 30.44
C GLY A 327 5.03 18.57 31.08
N LEU A 328 6.05 17.97 30.45
CA LEU A 328 7.43 18.05 30.92
C LEU A 328 7.96 19.49 30.92
N LEU A 329 7.66 20.26 29.88
CA LEU A 329 8.03 21.69 29.81
C LEU A 329 7.34 22.52 30.90
N ALA A 330 6.07 22.26 31.18
CA ALA A 330 5.34 22.94 32.24
C ALA A 330 5.92 22.61 33.63
N LEU A 331 6.25 21.34 33.89
CA LEU A 331 6.91 20.92 35.14
C LEU A 331 8.29 21.55 35.30
N TRP A 332 9.08 21.61 34.21
CA TRP A 332 10.39 22.26 34.22
C TRP A 332 10.28 23.79 34.49
N ALA A 333 9.31 24.47 33.87
CA ALA A 333 9.05 25.88 34.09
C ALA A 333 8.60 26.15 35.55
N ALA A 334 7.75 25.29 36.13
CA ALA A 334 7.33 25.38 37.52
C ALA A 334 8.51 25.18 38.48
N ALA A 335 9.36 24.18 38.23
CA ALA A 335 10.55 23.91 39.04
C ALA A 335 11.58 25.06 38.97
N ARG A 336 11.67 25.78 37.83
CA ARG A 336 12.51 26.97 37.74
C ARG A 336 11.96 28.20 38.49
N ARG A 337 10.63 28.31 38.62
CA ARG A 337 10.00 29.40 39.40
C ARG A 337 10.08 29.21 40.93
N MET A 338 10.36 28.00 41.36
CA MET A 338 10.52 27.65 42.79
C MET A 338 11.99 27.75 43.27
N ARG A 339 12.92 28.02 42.39
CA ARG A 339 14.33 28.32 42.69
C ARG A 339 14.61 29.78 42.53
#